data_07bf2c4631fe70645c7de8393fc099a3
#
_entry.id   07bf2c4631fe70645c7de8393fc099a3
#
_cell.length_a   1.000
_cell.length_b   1.000
_cell.length_c   1.000
_cell.angle_alpha   90.00
_cell.angle_beta   90.00
_cell.angle_gamma   90.00
#
_symmetry.space_group_name_H-M   'P 1'
#
loop_
_entity.id
_entity.type
_entity.pdbx_description
1 polymer ?
#
loop_
_entity_poly.entity_id
_entity_poly.type
_entity_poly.pdbx_seq_one_letter_code
_entity_poly.pdbx_strand_id
1 'polypeptide(L)'
;GCWTYWGWKNQSFANEDQARNYYQEMCYMLSSQMAAPNSPQWFNTGLNWAYGIEGPAQGHYFFNDETGQVEKSKNAYERPQPHACFILSVKDDLVGSGGIMDLWQQEARLFKFGSGTGTNFSKLRGEGESLSGGGKSSGLMSFLKIGDRAAGAIKSGGTTRRAAKMVTLDIDHPDIEEFINWKAKEERKVASIVTGSRILKRRLKEVFLACWDEGEKEDVRFDVKENIKLKKAVRKAIEDFIPENYIYRVIQLAQQGIKEFEFEEYDTNWNSEA
;
A
#
# COMPACT_ATOMS: atom_id res chain seq x y z
N GLY A 1 -24.33 25.35 4.98
CA GLY A 1 -24.04 26.79 5.07
C GLY A 1 -22.96 27.21 4.10
N CYS A 2 -21.74 26.65 4.25
CA CYS A 2 -20.59 27.00 3.42
C CYS A 2 -20.86 26.79 1.92
N TRP A 3 -21.44 25.67 1.52
CA TRP A 3 -21.78 25.40 0.12
C TRP A 3 -22.82 26.37 -0.43
N THR A 4 -23.82 26.71 0.37
CA THR A 4 -24.83 27.71 -0.02
C THR A 4 -24.19 29.08 -0.19
N TYR A 5 -23.32 29.50 0.74
CA TYR A 5 -22.61 30.77 0.67
C TYR A 5 -21.74 30.89 -0.61
N TRP A 6 -20.94 29.86 -0.90
CA TRP A 6 -20.11 29.86 -2.10
C TRP A 6 -20.94 29.74 -3.39
N GLY A 7 -22.00 28.93 -3.38
CA GLY A 7 -22.93 28.86 -4.51
C GLY A 7 -23.62 30.20 -4.79
N TRP A 8 -23.98 30.94 -3.74
CA TRP A 8 -24.52 32.28 -3.88
C TRP A 8 -23.48 33.25 -4.43
N LYS A 9 -22.28 33.30 -3.84
CA LYS A 9 -21.18 34.14 -4.29
C LYS A 9 -20.80 33.89 -5.75
N ASN A 10 -20.80 32.66 -6.17
CA ASN A 10 -20.46 32.27 -7.55
C ASN A 10 -21.67 32.29 -8.51
N GLN A 11 -22.76 32.92 -8.11
CA GLN A 11 -23.97 33.08 -8.95
C GLN A 11 -24.56 31.73 -9.47
N SER A 12 -24.38 30.67 -8.69
CA SER A 12 -24.96 29.34 -9.01
C SER A 12 -26.46 29.27 -8.75
N PHE A 13 -27.02 30.25 -8.04
CA PHE A 13 -28.46 30.37 -7.77
C PHE A 13 -29.02 31.60 -8.46
N ALA A 14 -30.20 31.48 -9.06
CA ALA A 14 -30.87 32.57 -9.78
C ALA A 14 -31.42 33.65 -8.82
N ASN A 15 -31.74 33.27 -7.58
CA ASN A 15 -32.29 34.18 -6.58
C ASN A 15 -32.10 33.62 -5.16
N GLU A 16 -32.42 34.41 -4.14
CA GLU A 16 -32.27 34.05 -2.73
C GLU A 16 -33.13 32.84 -2.34
N ASP A 17 -34.33 32.71 -2.92
CA ASP A 17 -35.21 31.58 -2.61
C ASP A 17 -34.61 30.24 -3.05
N GLN A 18 -33.94 30.19 -4.21
CA GLN A 18 -33.23 29.00 -4.65
C GLN A 18 -32.07 28.65 -3.70
N ALA A 19 -31.30 29.65 -3.25
CA ALA A 19 -30.22 29.42 -2.30
C ALA A 19 -30.76 28.90 -0.96
N ARG A 20 -31.88 29.43 -0.50
CA ARG A 20 -32.55 29.01 0.73
C ARG A 20 -33.09 27.58 0.63
N ASN A 21 -33.75 27.27 -0.47
CA ASN A 21 -34.28 25.93 -0.76
C ASN A 21 -33.11 24.92 -0.79
N TYR A 22 -32.04 25.21 -1.52
CA TYR A 22 -30.86 24.38 -1.55
C TYR A 22 -30.29 24.12 -0.14
N TYR A 23 -30.21 25.16 0.70
CA TYR A 23 -29.73 24.99 2.08
C TYR A 23 -30.63 24.06 2.88
N GLN A 24 -31.95 24.22 2.79
CA GLN A 24 -32.91 23.41 3.53
C GLN A 24 -32.89 21.95 3.06
N GLU A 25 -32.89 21.73 1.75
CA GLU A 25 -32.82 20.39 1.15
C GLU A 25 -31.51 19.66 1.54
N MET A 26 -30.38 20.34 1.48
CA MET A 26 -29.11 19.77 1.90
C MET A 26 -29.10 19.43 3.39
N CYS A 27 -29.67 20.30 4.24
CA CYS A 27 -29.80 20.00 5.67
C CYS A 27 -30.67 18.76 5.90
N TYR A 28 -31.79 18.67 5.19
CA TYR A 28 -32.69 17.52 5.26
C TYR A 28 -32.01 16.23 4.80
N MET A 29 -31.37 16.25 3.64
CA MET A 29 -30.68 15.07 3.08
C MET A 29 -29.56 14.56 4.00
N LEU A 30 -28.77 15.47 4.57
CA LEU A 30 -27.67 15.09 5.45
C LEU A 30 -28.17 14.57 6.81
N SER A 31 -29.20 15.23 7.40
CA SER A 31 -29.73 14.83 8.71
C SER A 31 -30.55 13.55 8.64
N SER A 32 -31.23 13.29 7.52
CA SER A 32 -31.98 12.05 7.28
C SER A 32 -31.10 10.91 6.72
N GLN A 33 -29.78 11.13 6.57
CA GLN A 33 -28.82 10.16 6.05
C GLN A 33 -29.11 9.67 4.62
N MET A 34 -29.77 10.50 3.82
CA MET A 34 -30.03 10.21 2.39
C MET A 34 -28.77 10.40 1.54
N ALA A 35 -27.85 11.24 1.98
CA ALA A 35 -26.59 11.50 1.32
C ALA A 35 -25.48 11.77 2.36
N ALA A 36 -24.25 11.48 1.97
CA ALA A 36 -23.07 11.84 2.75
C ALA A 36 -21.98 12.36 1.80
N PRO A 37 -21.35 13.52 2.10
CA PRO A 37 -20.16 13.96 1.41
C PRO A 37 -19.01 12.98 1.59
N ASN A 38 -18.05 12.97 0.65
CA ASN A 38 -16.84 12.21 0.84
C ASN A 38 -15.98 12.77 2.00
N SER A 39 -15.02 11.96 2.50
CA SER A 39 -14.23 12.31 3.68
C SER A 39 -13.58 13.69 3.63
N PRO A 40 -12.89 14.14 2.55
CA PRO A 40 -12.29 15.47 2.51
C PRO A 40 -13.31 16.61 2.61
N GLN A 41 -14.49 16.44 2.05
CA GLN A 41 -15.56 17.44 2.21
C GLN A 41 -16.05 17.51 3.66
N TRP A 42 -16.20 16.36 4.34
CA TRP A 42 -16.58 16.34 5.76
C TRP A 42 -15.55 17.02 6.65
N PHE A 43 -14.25 16.73 6.44
CA PHE A 43 -13.20 17.15 7.37
C PHE A 43 -12.67 18.55 7.09
N ASN A 44 -12.76 19.04 5.85
CA ASN A 44 -12.05 20.27 5.46
C ASN A 44 -13.00 21.40 5.05
N THR A 45 -14.19 21.09 4.51
CA THR A 45 -15.07 22.11 3.97
C THR A 45 -15.79 22.90 5.06
N GLY A 46 -15.67 24.22 4.99
CA GLY A 46 -16.35 25.14 5.89
C GLY A 46 -15.60 25.45 7.17
N LEU A 47 -14.49 24.80 7.48
CA LEU A 47 -13.72 25.06 8.71
C LEU A 47 -13.13 26.48 8.73
N ASN A 48 -12.53 26.93 7.63
CA ASN A 48 -12.06 28.30 7.50
C ASN A 48 -13.24 29.28 7.51
N TRP A 49 -14.29 29.01 6.72
CA TRP A 49 -15.45 29.87 6.61
C TRP A 49 -16.21 30.08 7.93
N ALA A 50 -16.37 29.01 8.73
CA ALA A 50 -17.16 29.06 9.97
C ALA A 50 -16.33 29.45 11.21
N TYR A 51 -15.04 29.05 11.24
CA TYR A 51 -14.20 29.10 12.44
C TYR A 51 -12.86 29.81 12.21
N GLY A 52 -12.55 30.28 11.00
CA GLY A 52 -11.27 30.89 10.67
C GLY A 52 -10.06 29.95 10.75
N ILE A 53 -10.28 28.64 10.71
CA ILE A 53 -9.20 27.66 10.80
C ILE A 53 -8.33 27.74 9.55
N GLU A 54 -7.03 27.84 9.75
CA GLU A 54 -6.01 27.88 8.70
C GLU A 54 -5.06 26.69 8.81
N GLY A 55 -4.41 26.34 7.69
CA GLY A 55 -3.42 25.27 7.64
C GLY A 55 -2.57 25.34 6.37
N PRO A 56 -1.38 24.69 6.38
CA PRO A 56 -0.48 24.72 5.23
C PRO A 56 -1.14 24.10 4.01
N ALA A 57 -0.95 24.76 2.85
CA ALA A 57 -1.51 24.32 1.58
C ALA A 57 -1.01 22.93 1.18
N GLN A 58 -1.88 22.12 0.59
CA GLN A 58 -1.58 20.76 0.11
C GLN A 58 -1.10 20.72 -1.35
N GLY A 59 -0.79 21.89 -1.93
CA GLY A 59 -0.26 21.98 -3.30
C GLY A 59 -1.29 21.87 -4.41
N HIS A 60 -2.58 21.89 -4.08
CA HIS A 60 -3.68 21.88 -5.05
C HIS A 60 -3.97 23.27 -5.62
N TYR A 61 -4.71 23.29 -6.71
CA TYR A 61 -5.12 24.50 -7.41
C TYR A 61 -6.65 24.64 -7.35
N PHE A 62 -7.12 25.87 -7.41
CA PHE A 62 -8.53 26.20 -7.50
C PHE A 62 -8.75 27.29 -8.57
N PHE A 63 -9.96 27.35 -9.11
CA PHE A 63 -10.34 28.47 -9.97
C PHE A 63 -10.77 29.65 -9.09
N ASN A 64 -10.14 30.78 -9.30
CA ASN A 64 -10.51 32.01 -8.59
C ASN A 64 -11.48 32.80 -9.44
N ASP A 65 -12.74 32.90 -8.99
CA ASP A 65 -13.82 33.58 -9.71
C ASP A 65 -13.59 35.11 -9.84
N GLU A 66 -12.81 35.70 -8.92
CA GLU A 66 -12.53 37.13 -8.92
C GLU A 66 -11.49 37.51 -9.99
N THR A 67 -10.48 36.65 -10.18
CA THR A 67 -9.40 36.88 -11.14
C THR A 67 -9.62 36.17 -12.48
N GLY A 68 -10.57 35.22 -12.53
CA GLY A 68 -10.79 34.35 -13.69
C GLY A 68 -9.61 33.41 -14.01
N GLN A 69 -8.74 33.17 -13.05
CA GLN A 69 -7.51 32.38 -13.23
C GLN A 69 -7.48 31.15 -12.33
N VAL A 70 -6.70 30.13 -12.73
CA VAL A 70 -6.38 28.98 -11.89
C VAL A 70 -5.19 29.34 -11.01
N GLU A 71 -5.41 29.36 -9.71
CA GLU A 71 -4.43 29.74 -8.72
C GLU A 71 -4.07 28.58 -7.79
N LYS A 72 -2.85 28.58 -7.28
CA LYS A 72 -2.43 27.61 -6.29
C LYS A 72 -2.95 28.02 -4.91
N SER A 73 -3.63 27.10 -4.23
CA SER A 73 -4.12 27.36 -2.87
C SER A 73 -2.95 27.64 -1.90
N LYS A 74 -3.14 28.62 -1.03
CA LYS A 74 -2.21 28.99 0.04
C LYS A 74 -2.60 28.39 1.38
N ASN A 75 -3.86 27.96 1.52
CA ASN A 75 -4.47 27.46 2.76
C ASN A 75 -5.24 26.17 2.47
N ALA A 76 -5.05 25.15 3.30
CA ALA A 76 -5.74 23.85 3.16
C ALA A 76 -7.26 23.92 3.39
N TYR A 77 -7.74 24.90 4.14
CA TYR A 77 -9.14 24.97 4.60
C TYR A 77 -9.96 26.11 3.97
N GLU A 78 -9.31 27.13 3.38
CA GLU A 78 -10.03 28.22 2.69
C GLU A 78 -10.60 27.75 1.35
N ARG A 79 -9.79 27.06 0.54
CA ARG A 79 -10.17 26.43 -0.72
C ARG A 79 -9.76 24.95 -0.68
N PRO A 80 -10.44 24.14 0.13
CA PRO A 80 -10.01 22.76 0.37
C PRO A 80 -10.18 21.92 -0.90
N GLN A 81 -9.30 20.91 -1.05
CA GLN A 81 -9.47 19.87 -2.04
C GLN A 81 -10.67 18.99 -1.65
N PRO A 82 -11.75 18.97 -2.42
CA PRO A 82 -12.97 18.27 -2.05
C PRO A 82 -12.96 16.77 -2.41
N HIS A 83 -12.02 16.33 -3.25
CA HIS A 83 -12.00 14.97 -3.80
C HIS A 83 -11.02 14.07 -3.04
N ALA A 84 -11.51 12.87 -2.70
CA ALA A 84 -10.73 11.85 -2.04
C ALA A 84 -9.92 11.00 -3.03
N CYS A 85 -10.45 10.80 -4.23
CA CYS A 85 -9.90 9.89 -5.23
C CYS A 85 -9.97 10.51 -6.62
N PHE A 86 -8.99 10.15 -7.45
CA PHE A 86 -8.87 10.61 -8.82
C PHE A 86 -8.82 9.44 -9.78
N ILE A 87 -9.60 9.52 -10.85
CA ILE A 87 -9.55 8.53 -11.93
C ILE A 87 -8.46 8.97 -12.89
N LEU A 88 -7.51 8.07 -13.11
CA LEU A 88 -6.41 8.24 -14.05
C LEU A 88 -6.55 7.28 -15.22
N SER A 89 -5.92 7.61 -16.33
CA SER A 89 -5.84 6.74 -17.50
C SER A 89 -4.38 6.36 -17.78
N VAL A 90 -4.19 5.23 -18.46
CA VAL A 90 -2.87 4.76 -18.87
C VAL A 90 -2.90 4.36 -20.35
N LYS A 91 -1.82 4.66 -21.06
CA LYS A 91 -1.56 4.19 -22.41
C LYS A 91 -0.61 3.00 -22.35
N ASP A 92 -0.71 2.13 -23.35
CA ASP A 92 0.19 0.99 -23.51
C ASP A 92 1.57 1.44 -24.04
N ASP A 93 2.25 2.21 -23.23
CA ASP A 93 3.59 2.76 -23.44
C ASP A 93 4.33 2.77 -22.11
N LEU A 94 5.60 2.42 -22.09
CA LEU A 94 6.36 2.33 -20.86
C LEU A 94 6.72 3.73 -20.29
N VAL A 95 7.30 4.60 -21.12
CA VAL A 95 7.92 5.87 -20.69
C VAL A 95 7.33 7.11 -21.36
N GLY A 96 6.48 6.96 -22.37
CA GLY A 96 5.84 8.06 -23.09
C GLY A 96 4.82 8.80 -22.21
N SER A 97 4.45 9.99 -22.64
CA SER A 97 3.43 10.81 -21.95
C SER A 97 2.08 10.08 -21.85
N GLY A 98 1.58 9.93 -20.65
CA GLY A 98 0.39 9.13 -20.32
C GLY A 98 0.65 7.63 -20.26
N GLY A 99 1.90 7.18 -20.34
CA GLY A 99 2.31 5.80 -20.21
C GLY A 99 2.42 5.31 -18.77
N ILE A 100 2.97 4.12 -18.59
CA ILE A 100 3.00 3.40 -17.30
C ILE A 100 3.83 4.17 -16.24
N MET A 101 5.03 4.63 -16.60
CA MET A 101 5.90 5.36 -15.66
C MET A 101 5.35 6.75 -15.35
N ASP A 102 4.72 7.42 -16.30
CA ASP A 102 4.04 8.69 -16.06
C ASP A 102 2.83 8.51 -15.11
N LEU A 103 2.07 7.43 -15.26
CA LEU A 103 1.00 7.07 -14.30
C LEU A 103 1.55 6.93 -12.87
N TRP A 104 2.66 6.19 -12.68
CA TRP A 104 3.26 6.04 -11.34
C TRP A 104 3.73 7.37 -10.76
N GLN A 105 4.23 8.27 -11.58
CA GLN A 105 4.60 9.61 -11.13
C GLN A 105 3.38 10.44 -10.70
N GLN A 106 2.28 10.36 -11.45
CA GLN A 106 1.04 11.05 -11.12
C GLN A 106 0.44 10.49 -9.82
N GLU A 107 0.38 9.16 -9.67
CA GLU A 107 -0.07 8.49 -8.45
C GLU A 107 0.77 8.89 -7.24
N ALA A 108 2.09 8.93 -7.38
CA ALA A 108 2.99 9.34 -6.29
C ALA A 108 2.70 10.74 -5.78
N ARG A 109 2.37 11.68 -6.69
CA ARG A 109 1.97 13.04 -6.32
C ARG A 109 0.64 13.05 -5.56
N LEU A 110 -0.36 12.30 -6.03
CA LEU A 110 -1.66 12.22 -5.39
C LEU A 110 -1.57 11.54 -4.01
N PHE A 111 -0.82 10.46 -3.88
CA PHE A 111 -0.58 9.78 -2.62
C PHE A 111 0.14 10.67 -1.60
N LYS A 112 1.15 11.43 -2.06
CA LYS A 112 1.84 12.40 -1.20
C LYS A 112 0.90 13.39 -0.54
N PHE A 113 -0.17 13.78 -1.22
CA PHE A 113 -1.16 14.73 -0.71
C PHE A 113 -2.41 14.05 -0.09
N GLY A 114 -2.36 12.74 0.15
CA GLY A 114 -3.40 12.01 0.88
C GLY A 114 -4.63 11.63 0.05
N SER A 115 -4.54 11.70 -1.28
CA SER A 115 -5.61 11.27 -2.18
C SER A 115 -5.41 9.85 -2.69
N GLY A 116 -6.50 9.16 -3.02
CA GLY A 116 -6.47 7.86 -3.68
C GLY A 116 -6.54 7.98 -5.20
N THR A 117 -6.26 6.88 -5.88
CA THR A 117 -6.34 6.78 -7.34
C THR A 117 -7.18 5.58 -7.79
N GLY A 118 -7.74 5.68 -8.99
CA GLY A 118 -8.40 4.59 -9.67
C GLY A 118 -8.00 4.57 -11.14
N THR A 119 -7.61 3.42 -11.67
CA THR A 119 -7.18 3.27 -13.07
C THR A 119 -7.69 1.98 -13.66
N ASN A 120 -8.24 2.04 -14.87
CA ASN A 120 -8.52 0.88 -15.70
C ASN A 120 -7.27 0.55 -16.52
N PHE A 121 -6.78 -0.68 -16.36
CA PHE A 121 -5.55 -1.18 -16.99
C PHE A 121 -5.80 -2.03 -18.23
N SER A 122 -7.04 -2.17 -18.69
CA SER A 122 -7.41 -3.05 -19.81
C SER A 122 -6.76 -2.69 -21.15
N LYS A 123 -6.23 -1.47 -21.25
CA LYS A 123 -5.50 -1.03 -22.47
C LYS A 123 -4.06 -1.52 -22.53
N LEU A 124 -3.50 -2.02 -21.42
CA LEU A 124 -2.16 -2.57 -21.43
C LEU A 124 -2.18 -3.98 -22.01
N ARG A 125 -1.16 -4.31 -22.77
CA ARG A 125 -1.02 -5.66 -23.36
C ARG A 125 -0.73 -6.71 -22.29
N GLY A 126 -1.20 -7.94 -22.53
CA GLY A 126 -0.98 -9.10 -21.70
C GLY A 126 0.44 -9.67 -21.78
N GLU A 127 0.70 -10.67 -20.95
CA GLU A 127 1.96 -11.40 -20.95
C GLU A 127 2.18 -12.15 -22.27
N GLY A 128 3.38 -12.08 -22.80
CA GLY A 128 3.78 -12.79 -24.02
C GLY A 128 3.34 -12.12 -25.33
N GLU A 129 2.57 -11.04 -25.29
CA GLU A 129 2.23 -10.28 -26.50
C GLU A 129 3.45 -9.56 -27.08
N SER A 130 3.47 -9.40 -28.41
CA SER A 130 4.63 -8.84 -29.12
C SER A 130 4.79 -7.34 -28.88
N LEU A 131 6.04 -6.91 -28.64
CA LEU A 131 6.41 -5.51 -28.56
C LEU A 131 6.78 -4.94 -29.94
N SER A 132 6.48 -3.66 -30.17
CA SER A 132 6.81 -2.98 -31.45
C SER A 132 8.31 -2.94 -31.76
N GLY A 133 9.17 -2.92 -30.75
CA GLY A 133 10.63 -2.96 -30.87
C GLY A 133 11.24 -4.37 -30.88
N GLY A 134 10.42 -5.40 -30.96
CA GLY A 134 10.83 -6.81 -30.82
C GLY A 134 10.84 -7.28 -29.38
N GLY A 135 10.66 -8.57 -29.16
CA GLY A 135 10.52 -9.18 -27.83
C GLY A 135 9.06 -9.32 -27.39
N LYS A 136 8.86 -9.70 -26.14
CA LYS A 136 7.54 -10.01 -25.57
C LYS A 136 7.27 -9.17 -24.32
N SER A 137 6.00 -8.86 -24.11
CA SER A 137 5.51 -8.18 -22.91
C SER A 137 5.70 -9.05 -21.67
N SER A 138 6.08 -8.43 -20.56
CA SER A 138 6.12 -9.05 -19.24
C SER A 138 4.74 -9.11 -18.54
N GLY A 139 3.71 -8.66 -19.23
CA GLY A 139 2.33 -8.67 -18.77
C GLY A 139 1.95 -7.57 -17.78
N LEU A 140 0.66 -7.37 -17.65
CA LEU A 140 0.06 -6.39 -16.76
C LEU A 140 0.50 -6.58 -15.31
N MET A 141 0.53 -7.83 -14.83
CA MET A 141 0.78 -8.12 -13.41
C MET A 141 2.17 -7.69 -12.94
N SER A 142 3.15 -7.68 -13.84
CA SER A 142 4.51 -7.19 -13.53
C SER A 142 4.50 -5.69 -13.23
N PHE A 143 3.76 -4.90 -13.99
CA PHE A 143 3.63 -3.46 -13.77
C PHE A 143 2.75 -3.12 -12.56
N LEU A 144 1.67 -3.87 -12.31
CA LEU A 144 0.85 -3.68 -11.13
C LEU A 144 1.64 -3.89 -9.84
N LYS A 145 2.54 -4.87 -9.79
CA LYS A 145 3.44 -5.10 -8.64
C LYS A 145 4.35 -3.90 -8.36
N ILE A 146 4.84 -3.21 -9.39
CA ILE A 146 5.63 -1.98 -9.23
C ILE A 146 4.77 -0.90 -8.58
N GLY A 147 3.57 -0.65 -9.12
CA GLY A 147 2.66 0.37 -8.60
C GLY A 147 2.18 0.08 -7.17
N ASP A 148 1.94 -1.18 -6.83
CA ASP A 148 1.56 -1.62 -5.48
C ASP A 148 2.69 -1.34 -4.47
N ARG A 149 3.93 -1.69 -4.80
CA ARG A 149 5.11 -1.39 -3.97
C ARG A 149 5.35 0.11 -3.83
N ALA A 150 5.20 0.87 -4.91
CA ALA A 150 5.31 2.32 -4.87
C ALA A 150 4.26 2.95 -3.94
N ALA A 151 3.00 2.51 -4.03
CA ALA A 151 1.93 2.96 -3.16
C ALA A 151 2.20 2.64 -1.67
N GLY A 152 2.70 1.42 -1.39
CA GLY A 152 3.07 1.01 -0.03
C GLY A 152 4.24 1.81 0.56
N ALA A 153 5.20 2.22 -0.28
CA ALA A 153 6.37 3.00 0.15
C ALA A 153 6.06 4.48 0.38
N ILE A 154 5.05 5.04 -0.30
CA ILE A 154 4.69 6.45 -0.21
C ILE A 154 3.76 6.65 0.99
N LYS A 155 4.36 7.05 2.12
CA LYS A 155 3.58 7.53 3.27
C LYS A 155 3.10 8.95 2.98
N SER A 156 1.79 9.18 3.09
CA SER A 156 1.27 10.53 2.91
C SER A 156 1.86 11.45 3.99
N GLY A 157 2.55 12.49 3.57
CA GLY A 157 2.96 13.59 4.45
C GLY A 157 1.77 14.44 4.91
N GLY A 158 0.57 14.12 4.44
CA GLY A 158 -0.69 14.73 4.83
C GLY A 158 -1.36 13.91 5.93
N THR A 159 -1.90 14.56 6.86
CA THR A 159 -2.31 14.17 8.20
C THR A 159 -3.46 13.14 8.28
N THR A 160 -4.08 12.70 7.19
CA THR A 160 -5.40 12.05 7.33
C THR A 160 -5.61 10.75 6.55
N ARG A 161 -4.78 10.38 5.59
CA ARG A 161 -5.09 9.21 4.76
C ARG A 161 -3.87 8.45 4.24
N ARG A 162 -3.92 7.10 4.33
CA ARG A 162 -2.98 6.21 3.62
C ARG A 162 -3.26 6.26 2.12
N ALA A 163 -2.25 6.00 1.30
CA ALA A 163 -2.42 5.79 -0.13
C ALA A 163 -3.44 4.68 -0.37
N ALA A 164 -4.39 4.93 -1.28
CA ALA A 164 -5.39 3.96 -1.68
C ALA A 164 -5.42 3.88 -3.22
N LYS A 165 -5.32 2.68 -3.74
CA LYS A 165 -5.29 2.43 -5.17
C LYS A 165 -6.40 1.45 -5.56
N MET A 166 -7.25 1.85 -6.49
CA MET A 166 -8.20 0.98 -7.16
C MET A 166 -7.67 0.61 -8.55
N VAL A 167 -7.78 -0.65 -8.89
CA VAL A 167 -7.40 -1.20 -10.18
C VAL A 167 -8.59 -1.94 -10.75
N THR A 168 -8.93 -1.65 -11.99
CA THR A 168 -9.93 -2.41 -12.76
C THR A 168 -9.31 -3.04 -13.99
N LEU A 169 -9.86 -4.17 -14.39
CA LEU A 169 -9.46 -4.93 -15.58
C LEU A 169 -10.70 -5.54 -16.22
N ASP A 170 -10.85 -5.39 -17.52
CA ASP A 170 -11.96 -5.94 -18.26
C ASP A 170 -11.85 -7.47 -18.32
N ILE A 171 -12.99 -8.15 -18.35
CA ILE A 171 -13.07 -9.61 -18.24
C ILE A 171 -12.44 -10.35 -19.41
N ASP A 172 -12.31 -9.70 -20.55
CA ASP A 172 -11.72 -10.23 -21.79
C ASP A 172 -10.20 -9.99 -21.92
N HIS A 173 -9.58 -9.36 -20.89
CA HIS A 173 -8.13 -9.12 -20.90
C HIS A 173 -7.36 -10.44 -20.79
N PRO A 174 -6.24 -10.64 -21.56
CA PRO A 174 -5.47 -11.88 -21.50
C PRO A 174 -4.98 -12.29 -20.12
N ASP A 175 -4.62 -11.34 -19.26
CA ASP A 175 -4.11 -11.61 -17.90
C ASP A 175 -5.22 -11.69 -16.83
N ILE A 176 -6.51 -11.77 -17.20
CA ILE A 176 -7.62 -11.67 -16.24
C ILE A 176 -7.59 -12.78 -15.18
N GLU A 177 -7.23 -14.00 -15.54
CA GLU A 177 -7.16 -15.11 -14.57
C GLU A 177 -6.05 -14.88 -13.54
N GLU A 178 -4.89 -14.37 -13.96
CA GLU A 178 -3.83 -14.03 -13.01
C GLU A 178 -4.22 -12.88 -12.10
N PHE A 179 -4.90 -11.87 -12.64
CA PHE A 179 -5.42 -10.73 -11.88
C PHE A 179 -6.43 -11.18 -10.80
N ILE A 180 -7.40 -12.01 -11.13
CA ILE A 180 -8.40 -12.54 -10.19
C ILE A 180 -7.71 -13.33 -9.06
N ASN A 181 -6.73 -14.16 -9.42
CA ASN A 181 -6.03 -15.02 -8.48
C ASN A 181 -4.93 -14.31 -7.67
N TRP A 182 -4.61 -13.07 -7.99
CA TRP A 182 -3.48 -12.36 -7.39
C TRP A 182 -3.57 -12.30 -5.86
N LYS A 183 -4.69 -11.87 -5.31
CA LYS A 183 -4.89 -11.77 -3.85
C LYS A 183 -4.72 -13.13 -3.16
N ALA A 184 -5.34 -14.17 -3.69
CA ALA A 184 -5.21 -15.51 -3.14
C ALA A 184 -3.76 -16.05 -3.20
N LYS A 185 -3.02 -15.72 -4.27
CA LYS A 185 -1.59 -16.06 -4.37
C LYS A 185 -0.76 -15.33 -3.31
N GLU A 186 -0.99 -14.05 -3.08
CA GLU A 186 -0.26 -13.28 -2.06
C GLU A 186 -0.59 -13.77 -0.65
N GLU A 187 -1.84 -14.06 -0.33
CA GLU A 187 -2.23 -14.65 0.95
C GLU A 187 -1.55 -16.00 1.21
N ARG A 188 -1.47 -16.87 0.20
CA ARG A 188 -0.75 -18.15 0.31
C ARG A 188 0.74 -17.95 0.55
N LYS A 189 1.38 -16.95 -0.06
CA LYS A 189 2.77 -16.62 0.20
C LYS A 189 2.97 -16.19 1.64
N VAL A 190 2.12 -15.31 2.16
CA VAL A 190 2.17 -14.87 3.57
C VAL A 190 2.04 -16.06 4.50
N ALA A 191 1.04 -16.93 4.30
CA ALA A 191 0.85 -18.12 5.09
C ALA A 191 2.09 -19.06 5.05
N SER A 192 2.71 -19.22 3.88
CA SER A 192 3.91 -20.03 3.71
C SER A 192 5.11 -19.43 4.43
N ILE A 193 5.32 -18.10 4.36
CA ILE A 193 6.40 -17.40 5.06
C ILE A 193 6.23 -17.53 6.57
N VAL A 194 5.03 -17.29 7.10
CA VAL A 194 4.73 -17.42 8.53
C VAL A 194 4.99 -18.84 9.02
N THR A 195 4.43 -19.84 8.33
CA THR A 195 4.64 -21.25 8.67
C THR A 195 6.11 -21.64 8.59
N GLY A 196 6.79 -21.24 7.50
CA GLY A 196 8.22 -21.50 7.31
C GLY A 196 9.07 -20.87 8.40
N SER A 197 8.79 -19.63 8.80
CA SER A 197 9.54 -18.95 9.88
C SER A 197 9.39 -19.65 11.23
N ARG A 198 8.21 -20.16 11.55
CA ARG A 198 7.94 -20.93 12.78
C ARG A 198 8.70 -22.26 12.80
N ILE A 199 8.70 -22.98 11.68
CA ILE A 199 9.46 -24.23 11.53
C ILE A 199 10.96 -23.94 11.66
N LEU A 200 11.44 -22.94 10.94
CA LEU A 200 12.84 -22.49 10.98
C LEU A 200 13.27 -22.17 12.41
N LYS A 201 12.56 -21.28 13.11
CA LYS A 201 12.81 -20.92 14.50
C LYS A 201 12.88 -22.15 15.41
N ARG A 202 11.88 -23.02 15.34
CA ARG A 202 11.85 -24.22 16.16
C ARG A 202 13.05 -25.13 15.92
N ARG A 203 13.36 -25.43 14.66
CA ARG A 203 14.47 -26.36 14.33
C ARG A 203 15.84 -25.77 14.63
N LEU A 204 16.06 -24.52 14.30
CA LEU A 204 17.33 -23.86 14.63
C LEU A 204 17.52 -23.71 16.14
N LYS A 205 16.43 -23.47 16.90
CA LYS A 205 16.49 -23.47 18.37
C LYS A 205 16.85 -24.87 18.93
N GLU A 206 16.26 -25.94 18.36
CA GLU A 206 16.63 -27.33 18.75
C GLU A 206 18.12 -27.62 18.49
N VAL A 207 18.66 -27.21 17.34
CA VAL A 207 20.08 -27.34 17.00
C VAL A 207 20.94 -26.54 17.98
N PHE A 208 20.56 -25.28 18.23
CA PHE A 208 21.32 -24.41 19.15
C PHE A 208 21.36 -24.97 20.57
N LEU A 209 20.24 -25.42 21.12
CA LEU A 209 20.15 -26.00 22.44
C LEU A 209 20.95 -27.32 22.54
N ALA A 210 21.00 -28.12 21.48
CA ALA A 210 21.80 -29.35 21.45
C ALA A 210 23.30 -29.08 21.51
N CYS A 211 23.79 -27.90 21.12
CA CYS A 211 25.17 -27.47 21.29
C CYS A 211 25.52 -27.16 22.76
N TRP A 212 24.53 -26.83 23.60
CA TRP A 212 24.71 -26.41 24.99
C TRP A 212 24.26 -27.47 26.00
N ASP A 213 24.09 -28.73 25.56
CA ASP A 213 23.71 -29.83 26.46
C ASP A 213 24.83 -30.12 27.46
N GLU A 214 24.50 -30.00 28.74
CA GLU A 214 25.43 -30.23 29.86
C GLU A 214 25.93 -31.68 29.97
N GLY A 215 25.24 -32.63 29.32
CA GLY A 215 25.65 -34.04 29.29
C GLY A 215 26.81 -34.37 28.32
N GLU A 216 27.17 -33.42 27.44
CA GLU A 216 28.21 -33.62 26.44
C GLU A 216 29.52 -32.95 26.87
N LYS A 217 30.64 -33.61 26.55
CA LYS A 217 31.96 -33.07 26.80
C LYS A 217 32.21 -31.81 25.96
N GLU A 218 32.99 -30.90 26.49
CA GLU A 218 33.23 -29.59 25.88
C GLU A 218 33.87 -29.66 24.49
N ASP A 219 34.77 -30.66 24.29
CA ASP A 219 35.48 -30.93 23.06
C ASP A 219 34.63 -31.49 21.92
N VAL A 220 33.52 -32.17 22.24
CA VAL A 220 32.65 -32.83 21.23
C VAL A 220 31.28 -32.17 21.04
N ARG A 221 30.90 -31.22 21.91
CA ARG A 221 29.54 -30.63 21.92
C ARG A 221 29.11 -29.99 20.61
N PHE A 222 30.06 -29.50 19.83
CA PHE A 222 29.79 -28.82 18.53
C PHE A 222 30.05 -29.74 17.33
N ASP A 223 30.52 -30.96 17.56
CA ASP A 223 30.74 -31.92 16.47
C ASP A 223 29.44 -32.70 16.17
N VAL A 224 28.89 -32.52 14.98
CA VAL A 224 27.68 -33.20 14.52
C VAL A 224 27.86 -34.73 14.45
N LYS A 225 29.08 -35.23 14.31
CA LYS A 225 29.35 -36.67 14.23
C LYS A 225 29.38 -37.32 15.61
N GLU A 226 29.92 -36.64 16.59
CA GLU A 226 30.17 -37.16 17.96
C GLU A 226 28.99 -36.83 18.90
N ASN A 227 28.43 -35.61 18.84
CA ASN A 227 27.28 -35.23 19.65
C ASN A 227 25.98 -35.84 19.08
N ILE A 228 25.47 -36.87 19.77
CA ILE A 228 24.27 -37.62 19.33
C ILE A 228 23.03 -36.73 19.31
N LYS A 229 22.86 -35.81 20.26
CA LYS A 229 21.71 -34.91 20.32
C LYS A 229 21.75 -33.88 19.19
N LEU A 230 22.93 -33.29 18.93
CA LEU A 230 23.15 -32.38 17.83
C LEU A 230 22.90 -33.06 16.49
N LYS A 231 23.44 -34.26 16.29
CA LYS A 231 23.22 -35.06 15.08
C LYS A 231 21.72 -35.30 14.82
N LYS A 232 20.97 -35.63 15.87
CA LYS A 232 19.50 -35.84 15.77
C LYS A 232 18.77 -34.56 15.45
N ALA A 233 19.14 -33.43 16.04
CA ALA A 233 18.54 -32.11 15.77
C ALA A 233 18.85 -31.64 14.34
N VAL A 234 20.09 -31.79 13.89
CA VAL A 234 20.49 -31.47 12.50
C VAL A 234 19.72 -32.32 11.49
N ARG A 235 19.61 -33.64 11.72
CA ARG A 235 18.86 -34.52 10.84
C ARG A 235 17.41 -34.09 10.72
N LYS A 236 16.73 -33.77 11.82
CA LYS A 236 15.34 -33.26 11.81
C LYS A 236 15.22 -31.93 11.07
N ALA A 237 16.19 -31.05 11.22
CA ALA A 237 16.19 -29.78 10.51
C ALA A 237 16.31 -29.98 8.99
N ILE A 238 17.16 -30.92 8.55
CA ILE A 238 17.27 -31.28 7.13
C ILE A 238 15.99 -31.94 6.60
N GLU A 239 15.38 -32.84 7.39
CA GLU A 239 14.10 -33.47 7.04
C GLU A 239 12.97 -32.44 6.87
N ASP A 240 12.99 -31.32 7.60
CA ASP A 240 12.08 -30.18 7.48
C ASP A 240 12.53 -29.13 6.44
N PHE A 241 13.49 -29.49 5.57
CA PHE A 241 14.00 -28.65 4.48
C PHE A 241 14.67 -27.35 4.94
N ILE A 242 15.21 -27.29 6.17
CA ILE A 242 16.00 -26.13 6.59
C ILE A 242 17.34 -26.14 5.82
N PRO A 243 17.70 -25.02 5.16
CA PRO A 243 18.97 -24.95 4.43
C PRO A 243 20.18 -25.17 5.35
N GLU A 244 21.12 -26.00 4.91
CA GLU A 244 22.29 -26.39 5.70
C GLU A 244 23.13 -25.21 6.18
N ASN A 245 23.23 -24.14 5.38
CA ASN A 245 23.97 -22.93 5.74
C ASN A 245 23.40 -22.25 7.01
N TYR A 246 22.09 -22.30 7.25
CA TYR A 246 21.49 -21.81 8.50
C TYR A 246 21.83 -22.73 9.68
N ILE A 247 21.80 -24.04 9.47
CA ILE A 247 22.13 -25.03 10.49
C ILE A 247 23.58 -24.84 10.95
N TYR A 248 24.53 -24.83 10.00
CA TYR A 248 25.94 -24.64 10.31
C TYR A 248 26.22 -23.25 10.91
N ARG A 249 25.51 -22.21 10.48
CA ARG A 249 25.65 -20.87 11.06
C ARG A 249 25.29 -20.85 12.54
N VAL A 250 24.23 -21.52 12.93
CA VAL A 250 23.79 -21.63 14.32
C VAL A 250 24.82 -22.38 15.17
N ILE A 251 25.39 -23.46 14.65
CA ILE A 251 26.48 -24.20 15.32
C ILE A 251 27.74 -23.32 15.49
N GLN A 252 28.11 -22.54 14.46
CA GLN A 252 29.24 -21.61 14.55
C GLN A 252 29.01 -20.51 15.59
N LEU A 253 27.80 -19.97 15.72
CA LEU A 253 27.46 -19.01 16.76
C LEU A 253 27.64 -19.61 18.16
N ALA A 254 27.18 -20.84 18.35
CA ALA A 254 27.43 -21.57 19.61
C ALA A 254 28.93 -21.81 19.88
N GLN A 255 29.72 -22.17 18.87
CA GLN A 255 31.17 -22.30 18.98
C GLN A 255 31.89 -21.00 19.38
N GLN A 256 31.33 -19.85 18.98
CA GLN A 256 31.81 -18.51 19.36
C GLN A 256 31.44 -18.13 20.80
N GLY A 257 30.79 -19.01 21.55
CA GLY A 257 30.41 -18.78 22.95
C GLY A 257 29.07 -18.06 23.14
N ILE A 258 28.28 -17.88 22.08
CA ILE A 258 26.96 -17.30 22.19
C ILE A 258 26.04 -18.32 22.86
N LYS A 259 25.45 -17.95 24.00
CA LYS A 259 24.55 -18.81 24.80
C LYS A 259 23.08 -18.51 24.61
N GLU A 260 22.74 -17.32 24.09
CA GLU A 260 21.37 -16.90 23.79
C GLU A 260 21.32 -16.31 22.41
N PHE A 261 20.33 -16.67 21.64
CA PHE A 261 20.07 -16.15 20.31
C PHE A 261 18.57 -16.12 20.06
N GLU A 262 18.09 -14.98 19.61
CA GLU A 262 16.69 -14.81 19.24
C GLU A 262 16.49 -15.06 17.74
N PHE A 263 15.56 -15.93 17.41
CA PHE A 263 15.19 -16.25 16.04
C PHE A 263 13.96 -15.45 15.65
N GLU A 264 14.04 -14.73 14.54
CA GLU A 264 12.91 -13.99 13.99
C GLU A 264 11.77 -14.93 13.62
N GLU A 265 10.56 -14.47 13.86
CA GLU A 265 9.33 -15.13 13.47
C GLU A 265 8.40 -14.11 12.85
N TYR A 266 7.88 -14.41 11.66
CA TYR A 266 6.86 -13.59 11.02
C TYR A 266 5.48 -14.01 11.52
N ASP A 267 4.57 -13.03 11.64
CA ASP A 267 3.16 -13.26 11.90
C ASP A 267 2.29 -12.84 10.71
N THR A 268 0.98 -13.04 10.81
CA THR A 268 0.04 -12.66 9.74
C THR A 268 -0.14 -11.16 9.60
N ASN A 269 0.29 -10.37 10.57
CA ASN A 269 0.10 -8.92 10.63
C ASN A 269 1.32 -8.12 10.17
N TRP A 270 2.42 -8.79 9.77
CA TRP A 270 3.65 -8.12 9.37
C TRP A 270 3.49 -7.09 8.25
N ASN A 271 2.41 -7.17 7.45
CA ASN A 271 2.06 -6.18 6.42
C ASN A 271 1.19 -5.02 6.94
N SER A 272 0.67 -5.07 8.17
CA SER A 272 -0.22 -4.05 8.70
C SER A 272 0.51 -2.80 9.20
N GLU A 273 1.81 -2.90 9.40
CA GLU A 273 2.68 -1.80 9.83
C GLU A 273 3.47 -1.16 8.68
N ALA A 274 3.35 -1.67 7.46
CA ALA A 274 4.04 -1.16 6.29
C ALA A 274 3.29 0.00 5.61
#